data_22616de300aa31e84985768536731a4e
#
_entry.id   22616de300aa31e84985768536731a4e
#
_cell.length_a   1.000
_cell.length_b   1.000
_cell.length_c   1.000
_cell.angle_alpha   90.00
_cell.angle_beta   90.00
_cell.angle_gamma   90.00
#
_symmetry.space_group_name_H-M   'P 1'
#
loop_
_entity.id
_entity.type
_entity.pdbx_description
1 polymer ?
#
loop_
_entity_poly.entity_id
_entity_poly.type
_entity_poly.pdbx_seq_one_letter_code
_entity_poly.pdbx_strand_id
1 'polypeptide(L)'
;MLRIVLNALRTGVVTIRYPATPSVPPDRFRGAPVLRPGSGLPPPAVCPAGALSEHFDARGRHVALDLARCVFCGRCAEDPWAGAVAMGRDFELAARSRADLRIEVVADDDTGGSGRPPSPPTLGPPRPSRAAPRQLDSFAGSEIRRVLGRSLHLRHLDAGSCNACDWELTALLNPVYDVRRLGIDFVASPRHADGVVVTGPVTRNLETAVRRTFEAVPDPRIVIAVGACAASGGIVGEGYASAGGVDRVLPVDVYIPGCPPRPEAIIFGILVALGRLDARRLRTEG
;
A
#
# COMPACT_ATOMS: atom_id res chain seq x y z
N MET A 1 -8.88 -4.90 40.79
CA MET A 1 -8.35 -6.12 40.13
C MET A 1 -9.47 -6.98 39.55
N LEU A 2 -10.43 -7.47 40.34
CA LEU A 2 -11.53 -8.34 39.85
C LEU A 2 -12.32 -7.75 38.68
N ARG A 3 -12.60 -6.44 38.69
CA ARG A 3 -13.33 -5.75 37.61
C ARG A 3 -12.55 -5.75 36.27
N ILE A 4 -11.22 -5.68 36.31
CA ILE A 4 -10.35 -5.74 35.12
C ILE A 4 -10.40 -7.15 34.53
N VAL A 5 -10.30 -8.17 35.37
CA VAL A 5 -10.40 -9.59 34.94
C VAL A 5 -11.79 -9.89 34.35
N LEU A 6 -12.86 -9.45 35.02
CA LEU A 6 -14.22 -9.62 34.50
C LEU A 6 -14.43 -8.91 33.15
N ASN A 7 -13.89 -7.71 32.98
CA ASN A 7 -13.96 -7.00 31.71
C ASN A 7 -13.15 -7.73 30.62
N ALA A 8 -11.95 -8.21 30.91
CA ALA A 8 -11.14 -8.99 29.98
C ALA A 8 -11.86 -10.27 29.54
N LEU A 9 -12.47 -10.99 30.46
CA LEU A 9 -13.27 -12.18 30.16
C LEU A 9 -14.51 -11.87 29.29
N ARG A 10 -15.16 -10.72 29.53
CA ARG A 10 -16.32 -10.27 28.73
C ARG A 10 -15.92 -9.82 27.32
N THR A 11 -14.79 -9.15 27.18
CA THR A 11 -14.31 -8.66 25.90
C THR A 11 -13.78 -9.79 25.00
N GLY A 12 -13.23 -10.85 25.60
CA GLY A 12 -12.68 -11.97 24.86
C GLY A 12 -11.49 -11.58 23.97
N VAL A 13 -11.31 -12.27 22.84
CA VAL A 13 -10.23 -12.03 21.88
C VAL A 13 -10.63 -10.89 20.93
N VAL A 14 -9.92 -9.77 21.00
CA VAL A 14 -10.14 -8.60 20.12
C VAL A 14 -9.23 -8.60 18.91
N THR A 15 -8.18 -9.42 18.90
CA THR A 15 -7.21 -9.49 17.82
C THR A 15 -7.82 -10.10 16.57
N ILE A 16 -7.71 -9.39 15.46
CA ILE A 16 -8.15 -9.89 14.15
C ILE A 16 -7.29 -11.07 13.70
N ARG A 17 -7.86 -11.97 12.92
CA ARG A 17 -7.13 -13.16 12.42
C ARG A 17 -6.44 -12.92 11.08
N TYR A 18 -6.34 -11.67 10.62
CA TYR A 18 -5.61 -11.35 9.39
C TYR A 18 -4.10 -11.61 9.58
N PRO A 19 -3.36 -12.21 8.61
CA PRO A 19 -3.82 -12.59 7.27
C PRO A 19 -4.46 -14.00 7.16
N ALA A 20 -4.53 -14.79 8.24
CA ALA A 20 -5.09 -16.14 8.21
C ALA A 20 -6.58 -16.17 7.79
N THR A 21 -7.31 -15.10 8.08
CA THR A 21 -8.69 -14.91 7.63
C THR A 21 -8.78 -13.60 6.86
N PRO A 22 -9.41 -13.58 5.67
CA PRO A 22 -9.61 -12.35 4.91
C PRO A 22 -10.32 -11.28 5.74
N SER A 23 -9.83 -10.05 5.67
CA SER A 23 -10.47 -8.91 6.32
C SER A 23 -11.48 -8.29 5.37
N VAL A 24 -12.70 -8.07 5.87
CA VAL A 24 -13.76 -7.41 5.11
C VAL A 24 -13.80 -5.93 5.51
N PRO A 25 -13.45 -5.01 4.61
CA PRO A 25 -13.52 -3.60 4.89
C PRO A 25 -14.98 -3.14 5.13
N PRO A 26 -15.22 -2.09 5.94
CA PRO A 26 -16.55 -1.53 6.13
C PRO A 26 -17.11 -0.98 4.80
N ASP A 27 -18.44 -0.81 4.71
CA ASP A 27 -19.14 -0.45 3.45
C ASP A 27 -18.68 0.90 2.87
N ARG A 28 -18.27 1.84 3.73
CA ARG A 28 -17.77 3.15 3.31
C ARG A 28 -16.28 3.19 2.99
N PHE A 29 -15.59 2.05 3.07
CA PHE A 29 -14.17 1.99 2.73
C PHE A 29 -13.95 2.26 1.24
N ARG A 30 -12.99 3.13 0.94
CA ARG A 30 -12.54 3.43 -0.41
C ARG A 30 -11.23 2.69 -0.70
N GLY A 31 -11.35 1.55 -1.36
CA GLY A 31 -10.21 0.80 -1.87
C GLY A 31 -9.80 1.26 -3.27
N ALA A 32 -9.12 0.41 -4.02
CA ALA A 32 -8.64 0.74 -5.36
C ALA A 32 -9.79 1.16 -6.28
N PRO A 33 -9.67 2.30 -7.01
CA PRO A 33 -10.61 2.62 -8.07
C PRO A 33 -10.58 1.57 -9.16
N VAL A 34 -11.76 1.17 -9.63
CA VAL A 34 -11.95 0.24 -10.74
C VAL A 34 -12.38 1.04 -11.95
N LEU A 35 -11.52 1.10 -12.97
CA LEU A 35 -11.85 1.71 -14.25
C LEU A 35 -12.50 0.66 -15.15
N ARG A 36 -13.60 1.05 -15.79
CA ARG A 36 -14.29 0.21 -16.78
C ARG A 36 -13.92 0.70 -18.18
N PRO A 37 -13.54 -0.20 -19.10
CA PRO A 37 -13.39 0.15 -20.49
C PRO A 37 -14.69 0.75 -21.03
N GLY A 38 -14.61 1.70 -21.93
CA GLY A 38 -15.75 2.35 -22.55
C GLY A 38 -15.72 3.88 -22.49
N SER A 39 -16.78 4.49 -23.00
CA SER A 39 -16.96 5.95 -22.98
C SER A 39 -17.19 6.48 -21.57
N GLY A 40 -16.82 7.75 -21.35
CA GLY A 40 -17.10 8.45 -20.09
C GLY A 40 -16.01 8.32 -19.01
N LEU A 41 -14.81 7.84 -19.33
CA LEU A 41 -13.66 7.88 -18.42
C LEU A 41 -13.26 9.34 -18.12
N PRO A 42 -12.94 9.65 -16.84
CA PRO A 42 -12.61 11.02 -16.43
C PRO A 42 -11.32 11.53 -17.09
N PRO A 43 -11.24 12.83 -17.39
CA PRO A 43 -9.99 13.44 -17.82
C PRO A 43 -8.99 13.53 -16.66
N PRO A 44 -7.67 13.58 -16.93
CA PRO A 44 -6.64 13.69 -15.89
C PRO A 44 -6.83 14.85 -14.92
N ALA A 45 -7.38 15.97 -15.37
CA ALA A 45 -7.61 17.18 -14.57
C ALA A 45 -8.54 16.98 -13.35
N VAL A 46 -9.35 15.91 -13.35
CA VAL A 46 -10.23 15.55 -12.23
C VAL A 46 -9.43 15.07 -11.02
N CYS A 47 -8.25 14.50 -11.25
CA CYS A 47 -7.45 13.90 -10.18
C CYS A 47 -6.56 14.93 -9.47
N PRO A 48 -6.82 15.29 -8.19
CA PRO A 48 -6.03 16.30 -7.48
C PRO A 48 -4.59 15.85 -7.21
N ALA A 49 -4.32 14.54 -7.23
CA ALA A 49 -3.00 13.97 -7.02
C ALA A 49 -2.25 13.70 -8.34
N GLY A 50 -2.86 13.99 -9.50
CA GLY A 50 -2.27 13.66 -10.80
C GLY A 50 -2.02 12.17 -11.00
N ALA A 51 -2.86 11.32 -10.40
CA ALA A 51 -2.79 9.88 -10.54
C ALA A 51 -3.40 9.38 -11.85
N LEU A 52 -4.25 10.17 -12.48
CA LEU A 52 -4.79 9.88 -13.81
C LEU A 52 -3.89 10.49 -14.89
N SER A 53 -3.66 9.75 -15.94
CA SER A 53 -2.98 10.19 -17.15
C SER A 53 -3.69 9.63 -18.37
N GLU A 54 -3.54 10.27 -19.51
CA GLU A 54 -4.08 9.79 -20.77
C GLU A 54 -3.05 9.86 -21.89
N HIS A 55 -3.18 8.98 -22.84
CA HIS A 55 -2.49 9.05 -24.12
C HIS A 55 -3.37 8.46 -25.21
N PHE A 56 -3.03 8.74 -26.46
CA PHE A 56 -3.77 8.29 -27.62
C PHE A 56 -2.87 7.42 -28.51
N ASP A 57 -3.40 6.32 -28.99
CA ASP A 57 -2.75 5.48 -29.98
C ASP A 57 -3.76 5.04 -31.07
N ALA A 58 -3.37 4.10 -31.95
CA ALA A 58 -4.23 3.58 -33.01
C ALA A 58 -5.48 2.84 -32.49
N ARG A 59 -5.53 2.48 -31.21
CA ARG A 59 -6.67 1.83 -30.56
C ARG A 59 -7.60 2.80 -29.84
N GLY A 60 -7.27 4.10 -29.85
CA GLY A 60 -8.08 5.13 -29.24
C GLY A 60 -7.43 5.79 -28.04
N ARG A 61 -8.28 6.36 -27.17
CA ARG A 61 -7.87 7.04 -25.94
C ARG A 61 -7.58 6.02 -24.84
N HIS A 62 -6.37 6.05 -24.31
CA HIS A 62 -5.96 5.27 -23.14
C HIS A 62 -6.01 6.12 -21.88
N VAL A 63 -6.64 5.61 -20.84
CA VAL A 63 -6.64 6.24 -19.51
C VAL A 63 -5.93 5.32 -18.54
N ALA A 64 -4.90 5.85 -17.91
CA ALA A 64 -4.12 5.14 -16.93
C ALA A 64 -4.25 5.75 -15.53
N LEU A 65 -4.37 4.91 -14.52
CA LEU A 65 -4.39 5.24 -13.10
C LEU A 65 -3.14 4.69 -12.42
N ASP A 66 -2.34 5.58 -11.84
CA ASP A 66 -1.19 5.22 -10.99
C ASP A 66 -1.65 5.14 -9.51
N LEU A 67 -1.81 3.92 -9.00
CA LEU A 67 -2.19 3.69 -7.60
C LEU A 67 -1.13 4.18 -6.61
N ALA A 68 0.15 4.27 -7.02
CA ALA A 68 1.20 4.83 -6.17
C ALA A 68 1.00 6.33 -5.90
N ARG A 69 0.30 7.05 -6.80
CA ARG A 69 -0.06 8.48 -6.63
C ARG A 69 -1.47 8.68 -6.10
N CYS A 70 -2.33 7.67 -6.24
CA CYS A 70 -3.72 7.77 -5.85
C CYS A 70 -3.87 8.01 -4.34
N VAL A 71 -4.63 9.05 -3.97
CA VAL A 71 -4.97 9.36 -2.57
C VAL A 71 -6.35 8.84 -2.17
N PHE A 72 -6.96 8.02 -3.01
CA PHE A 72 -8.25 7.34 -2.76
C PHE A 72 -9.40 8.30 -2.41
N CYS A 73 -9.36 9.54 -2.92
CA CYS A 73 -10.36 10.56 -2.61
C CYS A 73 -11.75 10.29 -3.23
N GLY A 74 -11.83 9.51 -4.31
CA GLY A 74 -13.07 9.13 -4.98
C GLY A 74 -13.58 10.13 -6.01
N ARG A 75 -12.94 11.29 -6.22
CA ARG A 75 -13.41 12.33 -7.18
C ARG A 75 -13.63 11.81 -8.61
N CYS A 76 -12.79 10.88 -9.06
CA CYS A 76 -12.94 10.24 -10.36
C CYS A 76 -14.15 9.31 -10.47
N ALA A 77 -14.78 8.96 -9.35
CA ALA A 77 -15.97 8.12 -9.27
C ALA A 77 -17.26 8.91 -8.95
N GLU A 78 -17.20 10.25 -8.92
CA GLU A 78 -18.35 11.12 -8.78
C GLU A 78 -18.98 11.43 -10.15
N ASP A 79 -20.22 11.92 -10.16
CA ASP A 79 -20.88 12.35 -11.39
C ASP A 79 -20.06 13.43 -12.13
N PRO A 80 -19.95 13.36 -13.47
CA PRO A 80 -20.64 12.44 -14.39
C PRO A 80 -19.94 11.09 -14.64
N TRP A 81 -18.85 10.76 -13.94
CA TRP A 81 -18.00 9.58 -14.22
C TRP A 81 -18.33 8.34 -13.38
N ALA A 82 -19.35 8.41 -12.52
CA ALA A 82 -19.75 7.30 -11.64
C ALA A 82 -20.07 5.99 -12.38
N GLY A 83 -20.43 6.06 -13.65
CA GLY A 83 -20.64 4.89 -14.51
C GLY A 83 -19.35 4.21 -14.98
N ALA A 84 -18.30 4.99 -15.22
CA ALA A 84 -17.02 4.53 -15.77
C ALA A 84 -15.99 4.21 -14.71
N VAL A 85 -16.08 4.82 -13.53
CA VAL A 85 -15.20 4.55 -12.39
C VAL A 85 -16.02 4.25 -11.15
N ALA A 86 -15.64 3.22 -10.43
CA ALA A 86 -16.21 2.89 -9.13
C ALA A 86 -15.10 2.71 -8.09
N MET A 87 -15.34 3.12 -6.84
CA MET A 87 -14.43 2.80 -5.75
C MET A 87 -14.60 1.35 -5.34
N GLY A 88 -13.54 0.56 -5.50
CA GLY A 88 -13.49 -0.81 -5.04
C GLY A 88 -13.31 -0.93 -3.53
N ARG A 89 -13.16 -2.16 -3.07
CA ARG A 89 -12.90 -2.49 -1.64
C ARG A 89 -11.53 -3.14 -1.44
N ASP A 90 -10.74 -3.25 -2.51
CA ASP A 90 -9.40 -3.82 -2.46
C ASP A 90 -8.44 -2.91 -1.69
N PHE A 91 -7.73 -3.50 -0.73
CA PHE A 91 -6.68 -2.84 0.04
C PHE A 91 -5.33 -3.58 -0.02
N GLU A 92 -5.31 -4.82 -0.49
CA GLU A 92 -4.10 -5.64 -0.68
C GLU A 92 -3.40 -5.25 -1.98
N LEU A 93 -2.92 -4.01 -2.02
CA LEU A 93 -2.41 -3.37 -3.24
C LEU A 93 -0.88 -3.27 -3.31
N ALA A 94 -0.18 -3.80 -2.30
CA ALA A 94 1.27 -3.70 -2.25
C ALA A 94 1.93 -4.39 -3.45
N ALA A 95 2.92 -3.72 -4.05
CA ALA A 95 3.62 -4.17 -5.23
C ALA A 95 5.13 -3.99 -5.11
N ARG A 96 5.88 -4.81 -5.87
CA ARG A 96 7.35 -4.79 -5.89
C ARG A 96 7.94 -3.76 -6.85
N SER A 97 7.12 -3.23 -7.75
CA SER A 97 7.50 -2.13 -8.63
C SER A 97 6.36 -1.14 -8.78
N ARG A 98 6.67 0.12 -9.12
CA ARG A 98 5.63 1.12 -9.42
C ARG A 98 4.84 0.78 -10.69
N ALA A 99 5.46 0.10 -11.63
CA ALA A 99 4.79 -0.32 -12.86
C ALA A 99 3.61 -1.26 -12.56
N ASP A 100 3.73 -2.13 -11.55
CA ASP A 100 2.67 -3.05 -11.13
C ASP A 100 1.46 -2.34 -10.48
N LEU A 101 1.64 -1.07 -10.08
CA LEU A 101 0.59 -0.21 -9.51
C LEU A 101 -0.12 0.64 -10.58
N ARG A 102 0.23 0.51 -11.85
CA ARG A 102 -0.41 1.19 -12.96
C ARG A 102 -1.50 0.33 -13.56
N ILE A 103 -2.71 0.87 -13.60
CA ILE A 103 -3.88 0.27 -14.25
C ILE A 103 -4.15 1.10 -15.49
N GLU A 104 -4.29 0.46 -16.64
CA GLU A 104 -4.57 1.12 -17.90
C GLU A 104 -5.77 0.47 -18.58
N VAL A 105 -6.66 1.29 -19.11
CA VAL A 105 -7.83 0.87 -19.88
C VAL A 105 -7.96 1.72 -21.14
N VAL A 106 -8.49 1.10 -22.20
CA VAL A 106 -8.84 1.80 -23.43
C VAL A 106 -10.24 2.36 -23.28
N ALA A 107 -10.41 3.66 -23.57
CA ALA A 107 -11.71 4.26 -23.71
C ALA A 107 -12.20 4.01 -25.14
N ASP A 108 -13.31 3.31 -25.28
CA ASP A 108 -13.94 3.16 -26.58
C ASP A 108 -14.56 4.52 -26.97
N ASP A 109 -14.14 5.06 -28.09
CA ASP A 109 -14.74 6.25 -28.71
C ASP A 109 -16.07 5.87 -29.37
N ASP A 110 -16.93 5.13 -28.70
CA ASP A 110 -18.21 4.73 -29.26
C ASP A 110 -19.18 5.93 -29.25
N THR A 111 -19.20 6.59 -30.38
CA THR A 111 -20.19 7.59 -30.74
C THR A 111 -21.54 6.89 -30.97
N GLY A 112 -22.36 6.81 -29.94
CA GLY A 112 -23.78 6.54 -30.09
C GLY A 112 -24.30 5.20 -29.59
N GLY A 113 -24.31 5.01 -28.29
CA GLY A 113 -25.04 3.92 -27.63
C GLY A 113 -26.00 4.48 -26.57
N SER A 114 -27.29 4.28 -26.82
CA SER A 114 -28.45 4.67 -26.00
C SER A 114 -28.26 4.44 -24.50
N GLY A 115 -28.43 5.52 -23.77
CA GLY A 115 -28.35 5.66 -22.32
C GLY A 115 -29.12 4.68 -21.43
N ARG A 116 -28.53 3.53 -21.20
CA ARG A 116 -28.85 2.75 -20.02
C ARG A 116 -27.60 2.74 -19.13
N PRO A 117 -27.64 3.30 -17.92
CA PRO A 117 -26.52 3.19 -17.01
C PRO A 117 -26.22 1.69 -16.82
N PRO A 118 -24.95 1.27 -16.95
CA PRO A 118 -24.59 -0.11 -16.69
C PRO A 118 -24.97 -0.43 -15.23
N SER A 119 -25.55 -1.59 -15.02
CA SER A 119 -25.86 -2.10 -13.69
C SER A 119 -24.65 -1.93 -12.76
N PRO A 120 -24.84 -1.54 -11.49
CA PRO A 120 -23.71 -1.42 -10.57
C PRO A 120 -22.90 -2.71 -10.60
N PRO A 121 -21.55 -2.63 -10.57
CA PRO A 121 -20.76 -3.83 -10.62
C PRO A 121 -21.14 -4.70 -9.43
N THR A 122 -21.55 -5.92 -9.70
CA THR A 122 -21.42 -6.98 -8.72
C THR A 122 -19.93 -7.07 -8.47
N LEU A 123 -19.48 -6.47 -7.36
CA LEU A 123 -18.09 -6.57 -6.92
C LEU A 123 -17.87 -8.06 -6.70
N GLY A 124 -17.24 -8.71 -7.68
CA GLY A 124 -16.74 -10.05 -7.51
C GLY A 124 -15.80 -10.10 -6.30
N PRO A 125 -15.55 -11.27 -5.73
CA PRO A 125 -14.59 -11.38 -4.64
C PRO A 125 -13.30 -10.66 -5.04
N PRO A 126 -12.62 -9.98 -4.09
CA PRO A 126 -11.42 -9.22 -4.36
C PRO A 126 -10.45 -10.09 -5.18
N ARG A 127 -10.01 -9.59 -6.32
CA ARG A 127 -9.02 -10.31 -7.11
C ARG A 127 -7.75 -10.37 -6.29
N PRO A 128 -7.19 -11.55 -6.03
CA PRO A 128 -5.90 -11.65 -5.36
C PRO A 128 -4.91 -10.82 -6.20
N SER A 129 -4.19 -9.91 -5.53
CA SER A 129 -3.18 -9.10 -6.20
C SER A 129 -2.25 -10.03 -6.96
N ARG A 130 -1.86 -9.67 -8.20
CA ARG A 130 -0.91 -10.46 -9.02
C ARG A 130 0.43 -10.74 -8.28
N ALA A 131 0.71 -10.00 -7.22
CA ALA A 131 1.92 -10.10 -6.40
C ALA A 131 1.74 -10.97 -5.14
N ALA A 132 0.53 -11.41 -4.81
CA ALA A 132 0.31 -12.21 -3.62
C ALA A 132 0.88 -13.62 -3.82
N PRO A 133 1.76 -14.10 -2.92
CA PRO A 133 2.03 -15.52 -2.83
C PRO A 133 0.70 -16.21 -2.49
N ARG A 134 0.29 -17.18 -3.29
CA ARG A 134 -1.01 -17.88 -3.21
C ARG A 134 -1.29 -18.62 -1.90
N GLN A 135 -0.46 -18.50 -0.86
CA GLN A 135 -0.52 -19.24 0.40
C GLN A 135 -0.14 -18.40 1.62
N LEU A 136 -0.66 -17.17 1.73
CA LEU A 136 -0.44 -16.33 2.93
C LEU A 136 -1.29 -16.74 4.15
N ASP A 137 -2.17 -17.71 4.00
CA ASP A 137 -3.34 -17.86 4.87
C ASP A 137 -3.09 -18.50 6.25
N SER A 138 -1.96 -19.14 6.49
CA SER A 138 -1.73 -19.80 7.80
C SER A 138 -0.32 -19.71 8.37
N PHE A 139 0.63 -19.08 7.67
CA PHE A 139 2.05 -19.24 7.95
C PHE A 139 2.89 -17.96 8.10
N ALA A 140 2.32 -16.76 8.23
CA ALA A 140 3.13 -15.53 8.26
C ALA A 140 4.24 -15.60 9.32
N GLY A 141 3.92 -15.95 10.55
CA GLY A 141 4.92 -16.08 11.62
C GLY A 141 5.89 -17.25 11.44
N SER A 142 5.42 -18.39 10.89
CA SER A 142 6.29 -19.51 10.58
C SER A 142 7.20 -19.22 9.39
N GLU A 143 6.70 -18.48 8.38
CA GLU A 143 7.48 -18.07 7.23
C GLU A 143 8.57 -17.06 7.61
N ILE A 144 8.27 -16.08 8.47
CA ILE A 144 9.29 -15.16 9.00
C ILE A 144 10.39 -15.91 9.75
N ARG A 145 10.01 -16.88 10.60
CA ARG A 145 10.98 -17.74 11.31
C ARG A 145 11.78 -18.62 10.37
N ARG A 146 11.16 -19.14 9.32
CA ARG A 146 11.83 -19.94 8.29
C ARG A 146 12.91 -19.11 7.57
N VAL A 147 12.56 -17.89 7.16
CA VAL A 147 13.45 -17.00 6.40
C VAL A 147 14.55 -16.41 7.28
N LEU A 148 14.22 -15.97 8.49
CA LEU A 148 15.12 -15.19 9.33
C LEU A 148 15.68 -15.96 10.52
N GLY A 149 15.09 -17.09 10.92
CA GLY A 149 15.39 -17.79 12.18
C GLY A 149 14.94 -17.01 13.43
N ARG A 150 14.42 -15.78 13.27
CA ARG A 150 13.96 -14.86 14.32
C ARG A 150 12.86 -13.97 13.81
N SER A 151 12.37 -13.03 14.62
CA SER A 151 11.43 -11.98 14.21
C SER A 151 12.05 -11.04 13.18
N LEU A 152 11.23 -10.52 12.29
CA LEU A 152 11.58 -9.45 11.35
C LEU A 152 11.60 -8.11 12.11
N HIS A 153 12.72 -7.47 12.15
CA HIS A 153 12.89 -6.17 12.77
C HIS A 153 12.90 -5.06 11.73
N LEU A 154 12.01 -4.08 11.89
CA LEU A 154 11.88 -2.96 10.98
C LEU A 154 12.19 -1.65 11.70
N ARG A 155 12.88 -0.75 11.03
CA ARG A 155 13.05 0.64 11.47
C ARG A 155 12.07 1.54 10.73
N HIS A 156 11.16 2.17 11.44
CA HIS A 156 10.29 3.21 10.88
C HIS A 156 11.05 4.52 10.74
N LEU A 157 10.89 5.18 9.59
CA LEU A 157 11.43 6.49 9.24
C LEU A 157 10.31 7.40 8.76
N ASP A 158 9.99 8.40 9.54
CA ASP A 158 9.20 9.53 9.06
C ASP A 158 10.11 10.48 8.26
N ALA A 159 9.82 10.60 6.97
CA ALA A 159 10.55 11.44 6.02
C ALA A 159 9.79 12.73 5.66
N GLY A 160 8.98 13.25 6.58
CA GLY A 160 8.16 14.45 6.44
C GLY A 160 6.71 14.12 6.11
N SER A 161 6.14 13.15 6.80
CA SER A 161 4.75 12.72 6.65
C SER A 161 3.76 13.74 7.23
N CYS A 162 2.48 13.55 6.91
CA CYS A 162 1.36 14.23 7.60
C CYS A 162 0.89 13.45 8.84
N ASN A 163 1.65 12.50 9.33
CA ASN A 163 1.38 11.55 10.40
C ASN A 163 0.27 10.50 10.13
N ALA A 164 -0.50 10.59 9.06
CA ALA A 164 -1.58 9.63 8.83
C ALA A 164 -1.05 8.19 8.68
N CYS A 165 -0.01 7.98 7.89
CA CYS A 165 0.63 6.66 7.76
C CYS A 165 1.31 6.21 9.06
N ASP A 166 1.86 7.14 9.84
CA ASP A 166 2.52 6.86 11.12
C ASP A 166 1.52 6.38 12.18
N TRP A 167 0.32 6.95 12.19
CA TRP A 167 -0.78 6.48 13.03
C TRP A 167 -1.20 5.05 12.67
N GLU A 168 -1.30 4.72 11.39
CA GLU A 168 -1.62 3.36 10.94
C GLU A 168 -0.49 2.36 11.26
N LEU A 169 0.78 2.78 11.16
CA LEU A 169 1.92 1.99 11.61
C LEU A 169 1.90 1.77 13.13
N THR A 170 1.56 2.80 13.90
CA THR A 170 1.41 2.69 15.36
C THR A 170 0.26 1.76 15.72
N ALA A 171 -0.84 1.78 14.95
CA ALA A 171 -1.97 0.90 15.16
C ALA A 171 -1.61 -0.59 15.01
N LEU A 172 -0.59 -0.94 14.21
CA LEU A 172 -0.11 -2.32 14.10
C LEU A 172 0.30 -2.94 15.44
N LEU A 173 0.75 -2.12 16.38
CA LEU A 173 1.23 -2.56 17.69
C LEU A 173 0.12 -2.66 18.75
N ASN A 174 -1.10 -2.24 18.42
CA ASN A 174 -2.23 -2.31 19.35
C ASN A 174 -2.78 -3.76 19.45
N PRO A 175 -3.58 -4.09 20.49
CA PRO A 175 -4.12 -5.44 20.68
C PRO A 175 -5.02 -5.94 19.54
N VAL A 176 -5.57 -5.04 18.69
CA VAL A 176 -6.47 -5.44 17.60
C VAL A 176 -5.66 -6.06 16.45
N TYR A 177 -4.56 -5.43 16.07
CA TYR A 177 -3.71 -5.93 14.98
C TYR A 177 -2.60 -6.84 15.47
N ASP A 178 -1.96 -6.49 16.59
CA ASP A 178 -0.92 -7.28 17.26
C ASP A 178 0.10 -7.91 16.28
N VAL A 179 0.76 -7.07 15.52
CA VAL A 179 1.68 -7.52 14.47
C VAL A 179 2.86 -8.35 15.01
N ARG A 180 3.16 -8.22 16.31
CA ARG A 180 4.20 -9.01 16.99
C ARG A 180 3.89 -10.49 17.01
N ARG A 181 2.61 -10.88 17.06
CA ARG A 181 2.20 -12.30 16.94
C ARG A 181 2.60 -12.91 15.60
N LEU A 182 2.74 -12.07 14.56
CA LEU A 182 3.22 -12.48 13.24
C LEU A 182 4.76 -12.53 13.17
N GLY A 183 5.45 -12.21 14.25
CA GLY A 183 6.91 -12.15 14.27
C GLY A 183 7.47 -10.89 13.62
N ILE A 184 6.74 -9.79 13.60
CA ILE A 184 7.17 -8.48 13.09
C ILE A 184 7.31 -7.53 14.28
N ASP A 185 8.46 -6.87 14.40
CA ASP A 185 8.69 -5.88 15.46
C ASP A 185 9.36 -4.61 14.91
N PHE A 186 9.16 -3.49 15.60
CA PHE A 186 9.78 -2.22 15.25
C PHE A 186 10.89 -1.89 16.25
N VAL A 187 12.08 -1.57 15.73
CA VAL A 187 13.26 -1.31 16.53
C VAL A 187 13.71 0.14 16.43
N ALA A 188 14.25 0.67 17.54
CA ALA A 188 14.69 2.04 17.61
C ALA A 188 16.01 2.29 16.86
N SER A 189 16.91 1.31 16.81
CA SER A 189 18.21 1.43 16.14
C SER A 189 18.19 0.76 14.77
N PRO A 190 18.61 1.44 13.70
CA PRO A 190 18.71 0.84 12.36
C PRO A 190 19.72 -0.32 12.30
N ARG A 191 20.73 -0.35 13.19
CA ARG A 191 21.72 -1.43 13.25
C ARG A 191 21.15 -2.79 13.66
N HIS A 192 19.94 -2.80 14.24
CA HIS A 192 19.23 -4.00 14.64
C HIS A 192 18.04 -4.31 13.72
N ALA A 193 17.88 -3.53 12.65
CA ALA A 193 16.80 -3.70 11.69
C ALA A 193 17.20 -4.57 10.51
N ASP A 194 16.24 -5.29 9.95
CA ASP A 194 16.33 -6.01 8.68
C ASP A 194 15.88 -5.14 7.49
N GLY A 195 15.32 -3.97 7.78
CA GLY A 195 14.88 -3.02 6.77
C GLY A 195 14.29 -1.75 7.34
N VAL A 196 13.99 -0.82 6.44
CA VAL A 196 13.35 0.45 6.75
C VAL A 196 11.95 0.53 6.18
N VAL A 197 11.03 1.07 6.98
CA VAL A 197 9.68 1.43 6.56
C VAL A 197 9.61 2.95 6.53
N VAL A 198 9.42 3.52 5.34
CA VAL A 198 9.50 4.96 5.14
C VAL A 198 8.11 5.53 4.86
N THR A 199 7.75 6.60 5.59
CA THR A 199 6.54 7.40 5.39
C THR A 199 6.91 8.82 4.96
N GLY A 200 5.97 9.51 4.28
CA GLY A 200 6.20 10.87 3.80
C GLY A 200 6.95 10.97 2.46
N PRO A 201 6.98 12.18 1.85
CA PRO A 201 7.48 12.41 0.50
C PRO A 201 9.00 12.61 0.42
N VAL A 202 9.75 12.32 1.44
CA VAL A 202 11.17 12.65 1.64
C VAL A 202 11.45 14.14 1.45
N THR A 203 11.19 14.89 2.50
CA THR A 203 11.53 16.33 2.52
C THR A 203 13.04 16.54 2.45
N ARG A 204 13.47 17.59 1.78
CA ARG A 204 14.90 17.86 1.52
C ARG A 204 15.76 17.96 2.79
N ASN A 205 15.21 18.49 3.87
CA ASN A 205 15.89 18.57 5.17
C ASN A 205 16.07 17.19 5.83
N LEU A 206 15.22 16.20 5.52
CA LEU A 206 15.32 14.83 6.06
C LEU A 206 16.06 13.87 5.14
N GLU A 207 16.32 14.24 3.88
CA GLU A 207 16.95 13.36 2.90
C GLU A 207 18.27 12.76 3.40
N THR A 208 19.14 13.57 4.00
CA THR A 208 20.41 13.10 4.58
C THR A 208 20.20 12.11 5.73
N ALA A 209 19.20 12.35 6.58
CA ALA A 209 18.88 11.45 7.69
C ALA A 209 18.33 10.11 7.18
N VAL A 210 17.49 10.14 6.14
CA VAL A 210 16.95 8.96 5.47
C VAL A 210 18.09 8.09 4.90
N ARG A 211 19.02 8.69 4.15
CA ARG A 211 20.19 7.98 3.59
C ARG A 211 21.06 7.37 4.67
N ARG A 212 21.44 8.13 5.68
CA ARG A 212 22.30 7.66 6.78
C ARG A 212 21.66 6.54 7.59
N THR A 213 20.33 6.61 7.81
CA THR A 213 19.63 5.55 8.52
C THR A 213 19.59 4.27 7.68
N PHE A 214 19.35 4.37 6.37
CA PHE A 214 19.40 3.23 5.47
C PHE A 214 20.79 2.59 5.42
N GLU A 215 21.84 3.38 5.33
CA GLU A 215 23.23 2.90 5.32
C GLU A 215 23.63 2.18 6.61
N ALA A 216 23.02 2.54 7.74
CA ALA A 216 23.26 1.92 9.03
C ALA A 216 22.52 0.56 9.24
N VAL A 217 21.59 0.20 8.35
CA VAL A 217 20.93 -1.12 8.36
C VAL A 217 21.85 -2.15 7.73
N PRO A 218 22.13 -3.29 8.40
CA PRO A 218 22.98 -4.35 7.86
C PRO A 218 22.38 -4.98 6.59
N ASP A 219 23.22 -5.47 5.69
CA ASP A 219 22.79 -6.28 4.56
C ASP A 219 22.55 -7.76 5.00
N PRO A 220 21.62 -8.47 4.39
CA PRO A 220 20.65 -8.02 3.38
C PRO A 220 19.50 -7.21 4.00
N ARG A 221 19.19 -6.08 3.41
CA ARG A 221 18.18 -5.11 3.90
C ARG A 221 17.08 -4.84 2.87
N ILE A 222 15.91 -4.41 3.34
CA ILE A 222 14.76 -4.05 2.50
C ILE A 222 14.27 -2.63 2.78
N VAL A 223 13.65 -2.02 1.78
CA VAL A 223 13.01 -0.70 1.85
C VAL A 223 11.55 -0.81 1.47
N ILE A 224 10.68 -0.38 2.37
CA ILE A 224 9.23 -0.39 2.19
C ILE A 224 8.73 1.06 2.20
N ALA A 225 8.14 1.50 1.09
CA ALA A 225 7.51 2.82 0.98
C ALA A 225 6.01 2.71 1.33
N VAL A 226 5.57 3.39 2.40
CA VAL A 226 4.21 3.31 2.93
C VAL A 226 3.44 4.59 2.65
N GLY A 227 2.35 4.45 1.91
CA GLY A 227 1.45 5.53 1.54
C GLY A 227 1.83 6.23 0.24
N ALA A 228 0.88 6.95 -0.35
CA ALA A 228 1.05 7.65 -1.62
C ALA A 228 2.21 8.66 -1.60
N CYS A 229 2.43 9.35 -0.47
CA CYS A 229 3.54 10.28 -0.32
C CYS A 229 4.90 9.59 -0.44
N ALA A 230 5.10 8.47 0.25
CA ALA A 230 6.34 7.69 0.17
C ALA A 230 6.50 7.02 -1.21
N ALA A 231 5.41 6.53 -1.79
CA ALA A 231 5.44 5.82 -3.06
C ALA A 231 5.72 6.74 -4.27
N SER A 232 5.31 8.02 -4.22
CA SER A 232 5.37 8.89 -5.41
C SER A 232 5.47 10.39 -5.13
N GLY A 233 5.55 10.78 -3.86
CA GLY A 233 5.37 12.17 -3.44
C GLY A 233 3.92 12.58 -3.18
N GLY A 234 2.93 11.75 -3.53
CA GLY A 234 1.51 12.01 -3.31
C GLY A 234 1.05 13.35 -3.91
N ILE A 235 0.28 14.13 -3.14
CA ILE A 235 -0.17 15.48 -3.53
C ILE A 235 0.97 16.51 -3.49
N VAL A 236 1.95 16.33 -2.61
CA VAL A 236 3.08 17.26 -2.46
C VAL A 236 3.95 17.25 -3.71
N GLY A 237 4.23 16.06 -4.25
CA GLY A 237 5.07 15.88 -5.43
C GLY A 237 6.54 16.21 -5.19
N GLU A 238 7.29 16.32 -6.28
CA GLU A 238 8.68 16.76 -6.30
C GLU A 238 8.76 18.29 -6.37
N GLY A 239 9.67 18.89 -5.63
CA GLY A 239 9.82 20.35 -5.61
C GLY A 239 11.05 20.79 -4.80
N TYR A 240 11.10 22.09 -4.51
CA TYR A 240 12.21 22.66 -3.74
C TYR A 240 12.32 22.11 -2.31
N ALA A 241 11.19 21.77 -1.70
CA ALA A 241 11.12 21.26 -0.31
C ALA A 241 11.04 19.74 -0.23
N SER A 242 10.73 19.04 -1.31
CA SER A 242 10.50 17.60 -1.34
C SER A 242 11.25 16.94 -2.49
N ALA A 243 11.82 15.77 -2.22
CA ALA A 243 12.45 14.92 -3.25
C ALA A 243 11.41 14.16 -4.10
N GLY A 244 10.13 14.16 -3.69
CA GLY A 244 9.10 13.32 -4.27
C GLY A 244 8.99 11.97 -3.54
N GLY A 245 8.92 10.85 -4.23
CA GLY A 245 8.85 9.53 -3.61
C GLY A 245 10.20 9.05 -3.02
N VAL A 246 10.12 8.01 -2.19
CA VAL A 246 11.29 7.38 -1.56
C VAL A 246 12.25 6.80 -2.61
N ASP A 247 11.73 6.35 -3.74
CA ASP A 247 12.51 5.80 -4.87
C ASP A 247 13.46 6.80 -5.54
N ARG A 248 13.31 8.09 -5.26
CA ARG A 248 14.29 9.14 -5.65
C ARG A 248 15.54 9.17 -4.77
N VAL A 249 15.46 8.55 -3.59
CA VAL A 249 16.50 8.64 -2.56
C VAL A 249 17.05 7.27 -2.20
N LEU A 250 16.22 6.24 -2.13
CA LEU A 250 16.55 4.87 -1.76
C LEU A 250 16.01 3.85 -2.78
N PRO A 251 16.67 2.68 -2.91
CA PRO A 251 16.13 1.58 -3.70
C PRO A 251 14.94 0.94 -3.00
N VAL A 252 13.72 1.21 -3.45
CA VAL A 252 12.49 0.68 -2.85
C VAL A 252 12.22 -0.74 -3.33
N ASP A 253 11.94 -1.65 -2.39
CA ASP A 253 11.61 -3.04 -2.66
C ASP A 253 10.12 -3.31 -2.73
N VAL A 254 9.33 -2.57 -1.94
CA VAL A 254 7.87 -2.70 -1.91
C VAL A 254 7.22 -1.34 -1.71
N TYR A 255 6.19 -1.09 -2.50
CA TYR A 255 5.32 0.08 -2.43
C TYR A 255 3.97 -0.33 -1.88
N ILE A 256 3.49 0.36 -0.85
CA ILE A 256 2.18 0.14 -0.23
C ILE A 256 1.32 1.38 -0.49
N PRO A 257 0.44 1.38 -1.51
CA PRO A 257 -0.39 2.52 -1.83
C PRO A 257 -1.50 2.71 -0.77
N GLY A 258 -1.91 3.96 -0.58
CA GLY A 258 -2.94 4.39 0.36
C GLY A 258 -2.69 5.82 0.84
N CYS A 259 -3.72 6.47 1.38
CA CYS A 259 -3.58 7.82 1.95
C CYS A 259 -4.52 8.03 3.14
N PRO A 260 -4.21 7.39 4.30
CA PRO A 260 -3.19 6.34 4.54
C PRO A 260 -3.64 4.94 4.08
N PRO A 261 -2.72 3.99 3.89
CA PRO A 261 -3.08 2.58 3.80
C PRO A 261 -3.52 2.07 5.18
N ARG A 262 -4.58 1.27 5.24
CA ARG A 262 -5.05 0.66 6.48
C ARG A 262 -4.05 -0.35 7.06
N PRO A 263 -4.09 -0.67 8.36
CA PRO A 263 -3.10 -1.56 8.98
C PRO A 263 -2.96 -2.91 8.29
N GLU A 264 -4.06 -3.54 7.85
CA GLU A 264 -3.98 -4.82 7.13
C GLU A 264 -3.28 -4.68 5.77
N ALA A 265 -3.43 -3.55 5.07
CA ALA A 265 -2.69 -3.28 3.85
C ALA A 265 -1.19 -3.17 4.11
N ILE A 266 -0.81 -2.60 5.26
CA ILE A 266 0.60 -2.50 5.68
C ILE A 266 1.13 -3.89 6.04
N ILE A 267 0.39 -4.70 6.80
CA ILE A 267 0.75 -6.10 7.10
C ILE A 267 0.98 -6.86 5.79
N PHE A 268 0.04 -6.77 4.84
CA PHE A 268 0.17 -7.40 3.53
C PHE A 268 1.48 -6.98 2.82
N GLY A 269 1.77 -5.68 2.77
CA GLY A 269 2.98 -5.15 2.15
C GLY A 269 4.27 -5.63 2.83
N ILE A 270 4.31 -5.74 4.15
CA ILE A 270 5.45 -6.30 4.89
C ILE A 270 5.66 -7.77 4.52
N LEU A 271 4.59 -8.57 4.38
CA LEU A 271 4.68 -9.96 3.97
C LEU A 271 5.15 -10.11 2.51
N VAL A 272 4.76 -9.20 1.62
CA VAL A 272 5.30 -9.12 0.24
C VAL A 272 6.81 -8.83 0.26
N ALA A 273 7.26 -7.96 1.18
CA ALA A 273 8.67 -7.58 1.33
C ALA A 273 9.52 -8.75 1.86
N LEU A 274 8.97 -9.61 2.72
CA LEU A 274 9.65 -10.79 3.23
C LEU A 274 10.16 -11.71 2.10
N GLY A 275 9.37 -11.93 1.06
CA GLY A 275 9.79 -12.72 -0.10
C GLY A 275 10.96 -12.10 -0.88
N ARG A 276 11.20 -10.78 -0.78
CA ARG A 276 12.39 -10.11 -1.34
C ARG A 276 13.62 -10.34 -0.48
N LEU A 277 13.46 -10.30 0.84
CA LEU A 277 14.54 -10.53 1.79
C LEU A 277 15.06 -11.97 1.69
N ASP A 278 14.17 -12.96 1.59
CA ASP A 278 14.52 -14.38 1.37
C ASP A 278 15.37 -14.54 0.09
N ALA A 279 14.91 -13.99 -1.03
CA ALA A 279 15.62 -14.07 -2.30
C ALA A 279 17.00 -13.38 -2.28
N ARG A 280 17.22 -12.37 -1.42
CA ARG A 280 18.53 -11.73 -1.25
C ARG A 280 19.46 -12.57 -0.39
N ARG A 281 18.97 -13.14 0.70
CA ARG A 281 19.76 -14.02 1.58
C ARG A 281 20.32 -15.20 0.82
N LEU A 282 19.49 -15.90 0.04
CA LEU A 282 19.92 -17.03 -0.78
C LEU A 282 21.02 -16.66 -1.78
N ARG A 283 21.13 -15.41 -2.23
CA ARG A 283 22.20 -14.94 -3.12
C ARG A 283 23.51 -14.58 -2.38
N THR A 284 23.44 -14.28 -1.11
CA THR A 284 24.62 -13.93 -0.30
C THR A 284 25.25 -15.14 0.37
N GLU A 285 24.51 -16.24 0.50
CA GLU A 285 24.96 -17.49 1.10
C GLU A 285 25.47 -18.51 0.06
N GLY A 286 25.32 -18.25 -1.24
CA GLY A 286 25.83 -19.02 -2.37
C GLY A 286 26.98 -18.32 -3.09
#